data_71cfecbc790e0a387357ee45fcf0482e
#
_entry.id   71cfecbc790e0a387357ee45fcf0482e
#
_cell.length_a   1.000
_cell.length_b   1.000
_cell.length_c   1.000
_cell.angle_alpha   90.00
_cell.angle_beta   90.00
_cell.angle_gamma   90.00
#
_symmetry.space_group_name_H-M   'P 1'
#
loop_
_entity.id
_entity.type
_entity.pdbx_description
1 polymer ?
#
loop_
_entity_poly.entity_id
_entity_poly.type
_entity_poly.pdbx_seq_one_letter_code
_entity_poly.pdbx_strand_id
1 'polypeptide(L)'
;MSTLLEKPIKINRIVTSNIQQAKAIEDLTRSKILKILYKKQFTADQILEELKKTGYNKALTTIRHHIDILKISGLIELVKIQESRGAITKFYGTSTKLLEYETPEDFDSKYATLIKTTSGKIENLVKNISQKTGLKIKNHKVEENENYNQYLLMEIVNRALTNVLEKSSS
;
A
#
# COMPACT_ATOMS: atom_id res chain seq x y z
N MET A 1 -24.53 -20.20 32.52
CA MET A 1 -24.40 -19.30 31.37
C MET A 1 -24.53 -20.13 30.10
N SER A 2 -25.31 -19.67 29.15
CA SER A 2 -25.36 -20.30 27.81
C SER A 2 -24.62 -19.43 26.82
N THR A 3 -23.68 -20.02 26.05
CA THR A 3 -23.01 -19.35 24.94
C THR A 3 -23.94 -19.37 23.73
N LEU A 4 -24.37 -18.19 23.25
CA LEU A 4 -25.27 -18.08 22.09
C LEU A 4 -24.52 -18.08 20.76
N LEU A 5 -23.24 -17.66 20.75
CA LEU A 5 -22.36 -17.68 19.58
C LEU A 5 -20.92 -17.80 20.02
N GLU A 6 -20.21 -18.75 19.42
CA GLU A 6 -18.75 -18.87 19.54
C GLU A 6 -18.18 -19.23 18.16
N LYS A 7 -17.27 -18.39 17.65
CA LYS A 7 -16.56 -18.64 16.39
C LYS A 7 -15.06 -18.61 16.64
N PRO A 8 -14.31 -19.61 16.17
CA PRO A 8 -12.85 -19.55 16.22
C PRO A 8 -12.35 -18.40 15.33
N ILE A 9 -11.46 -17.57 15.87
CA ILE A 9 -10.82 -16.50 15.12
C ILE A 9 -9.53 -17.05 14.50
N LYS A 10 -9.44 -17.00 13.18
CA LYS A 10 -8.24 -17.37 12.43
C LYS A 10 -7.70 -16.14 11.70
N ILE A 11 -6.40 -15.87 11.83
CA ILE A 11 -5.74 -14.84 11.06
C ILE A 11 -5.69 -15.29 9.59
N ASN A 12 -6.38 -14.57 8.71
CA ASN A 12 -6.43 -14.81 7.26
C ASN A 12 -5.77 -13.73 6.44
N ARG A 13 -5.31 -12.66 7.07
CA ARG A 13 -4.66 -11.53 6.40
C ARG A 13 -3.64 -10.87 7.32
N ILE A 14 -2.47 -10.54 6.77
CA ILE A 14 -1.48 -9.69 7.42
C ILE A 14 -1.45 -8.36 6.67
N VAL A 15 -1.59 -7.25 7.39
CA VAL A 15 -1.50 -5.90 6.83
C VAL A 15 -0.24 -5.24 7.37
N THR A 16 0.61 -4.78 6.47
CA THR A 16 1.80 -4.00 6.79
C THR A 16 1.53 -2.52 6.50
N SER A 17 1.67 -1.68 7.50
CA SER A 17 1.63 -0.22 7.35
C SER A 17 2.32 0.45 8.52
N ASN A 18 2.87 1.65 8.31
CA ASN A 18 3.21 2.50 9.43
C ASN A 18 2.04 3.45 9.77
N ILE A 19 2.03 3.98 10.99
CA ILE A 19 0.95 4.82 11.51
C ILE A 19 0.74 6.07 10.64
N GLN A 20 1.81 6.68 10.14
CA GLN A 20 1.72 7.89 9.30
C GLN A 20 1.08 7.60 7.95
N GLN A 21 1.46 6.50 7.29
CA GLN A 21 0.86 6.07 6.04
C GLN A 21 -0.61 5.69 6.22
N ALA A 22 -0.95 4.94 7.27
CA ALA A 22 -2.33 4.55 7.55
C ALA A 22 -3.22 5.80 7.73
N LYS A 23 -2.81 6.75 8.56
CA LYS A 23 -3.53 8.03 8.74
C LYS A 23 -3.61 8.86 7.46
N ALA A 24 -2.57 8.82 6.63
CA ALA A 24 -2.56 9.58 5.38
C ALA A 24 -3.58 9.04 4.36
N ILE A 25 -3.73 7.72 4.22
CA ILE A 25 -4.65 7.10 3.25
C ILE A 25 -6.09 6.98 3.76
N GLU A 26 -6.37 7.21 5.03
CA GLU A 26 -7.72 7.21 5.60
C GLU A 26 -8.63 8.29 4.98
N ASP A 27 -8.07 9.43 4.58
CA ASP A 27 -8.81 10.50 3.93
C ASP A 27 -9.05 10.20 2.45
N LEU A 28 -10.31 10.26 2.04
CA LEU A 28 -10.74 9.95 0.68
C LEU A 28 -10.10 10.86 -0.39
N THR A 29 -9.85 12.13 -0.08
CA THR A 29 -9.20 13.05 -1.02
C THR A 29 -7.75 12.63 -1.25
N ARG A 30 -7.04 12.24 -0.19
CA ARG A 30 -5.65 11.77 -0.28
C ARG A 30 -5.54 10.44 -1.03
N SER A 31 -6.44 9.48 -0.78
CA SER A 31 -6.54 8.24 -1.55
C SER A 31 -6.72 8.52 -3.04
N LYS A 32 -7.59 9.48 -3.40
CA LYS A 32 -7.81 9.89 -4.81
C LYS A 32 -6.56 10.55 -5.42
N ILE A 33 -5.87 11.40 -4.67
CA ILE A 33 -4.60 12.01 -5.14
C ILE A 33 -3.58 10.93 -5.49
N LEU A 34 -3.42 9.89 -4.66
CA LEU A 34 -2.54 8.76 -4.96
C LEU A 34 -2.92 8.06 -6.26
N LYS A 35 -4.21 7.79 -6.47
CA LYS A 35 -4.71 7.18 -7.72
C LYS A 35 -4.46 8.05 -8.94
N ILE A 36 -4.66 9.38 -8.82
CA ILE A 36 -4.41 10.36 -9.89
C ILE A 36 -2.92 10.38 -10.26
N LEU A 37 -2.02 10.30 -9.29
CA LEU A 37 -0.57 10.36 -9.48
C LEU A 37 0.04 9.03 -9.95
N TYR A 38 -0.71 7.92 -9.97
CA TYR A 38 -0.18 6.65 -10.45
C TYR A 38 0.27 6.75 -11.91
N LYS A 39 1.55 6.50 -12.16
CA LYS A 39 2.23 6.66 -13.47
C LYS A 39 2.13 8.07 -14.08
N LYS A 40 1.86 9.10 -13.27
CA LYS A 40 1.73 10.50 -13.72
C LYS A 40 2.52 11.45 -12.82
N GLN A 41 2.86 12.59 -13.39
CA GLN A 41 3.51 13.69 -12.67
C GLN A 41 2.65 14.94 -12.85
N PHE A 42 2.09 15.46 -11.76
CA PHE A 42 1.19 16.60 -11.78
C PHE A 42 1.58 17.68 -10.80
N THR A 43 1.26 18.94 -11.14
CA THR A 43 1.29 20.08 -10.22
C THR A 43 0.07 20.05 -9.29
N ALA A 44 0.09 20.85 -8.22
CA ALA A 44 -1.07 20.96 -7.32
C ALA A 44 -2.34 21.44 -8.06
N ASP A 45 -2.18 22.34 -9.04
CA ASP A 45 -3.30 22.84 -9.86
C ASP A 45 -3.87 21.74 -10.76
N GLN A 46 -3.01 20.94 -11.40
CA GLN A 46 -3.43 19.81 -12.22
C GLN A 46 -4.12 18.72 -11.39
N ILE A 47 -3.63 18.44 -10.17
CA ILE A 47 -4.30 17.52 -9.23
C ILE A 47 -5.69 18.04 -8.87
N LEU A 48 -5.83 19.35 -8.61
CA LEU A 48 -7.12 19.97 -8.33
C LEU A 48 -8.08 19.80 -9.51
N GLU A 49 -7.64 20.02 -10.74
CA GLU A 49 -8.45 19.85 -11.94
C GLU A 49 -8.93 18.41 -12.13
N GLU A 50 -8.04 17.42 -11.93
CA GLU A 50 -8.41 16.00 -12.00
C GLU A 50 -9.43 15.62 -10.89
N LEU A 51 -9.28 16.14 -9.69
CA LEU A 51 -10.24 15.93 -8.61
C LEU A 51 -11.62 16.53 -8.94
N LYS A 52 -11.66 17.74 -9.52
CA LYS A 52 -12.91 18.38 -9.96
C LYS A 52 -13.66 17.53 -10.98
N LYS A 53 -12.98 16.88 -11.92
CA LYS A 53 -13.59 15.97 -12.90
C LYS A 53 -14.35 14.80 -12.24
N THR A 54 -13.96 14.42 -11.04
CA THR A 54 -14.59 13.36 -10.24
C THR A 54 -15.57 13.87 -9.19
N GLY A 55 -15.97 15.16 -9.27
CA GLY A 55 -16.93 15.79 -8.36
C GLY A 55 -16.33 16.30 -7.04
N TYR A 56 -15.00 16.27 -6.88
CA TYR A 56 -14.31 16.75 -5.67
C TYR A 56 -13.91 18.21 -5.80
N ASN A 57 -14.80 19.11 -5.38
CA ASN A 57 -14.54 20.55 -5.38
C ASN A 57 -13.89 21.00 -4.06
N LYS A 58 -12.60 21.27 -4.10
CA LYS A 58 -11.81 21.75 -2.97
C LYS A 58 -11.03 23.00 -3.36
N ALA A 59 -10.63 23.79 -2.37
CA ALA A 59 -9.73 24.92 -2.61
C ALA A 59 -8.30 24.43 -2.88
N LEU A 60 -7.52 25.16 -3.67
CA LEU A 60 -6.12 24.83 -3.97
C LEU A 60 -5.26 24.72 -2.70
N THR A 61 -5.51 25.58 -1.71
CA THR A 61 -4.85 25.55 -0.40
C THR A 61 -5.07 24.22 0.32
N THR A 62 -6.29 23.68 0.26
CA THR A 62 -6.64 22.37 0.81
C THR A 62 -5.88 21.25 0.10
N ILE A 63 -5.81 21.32 -1.24
CA ILE A 63 -5.06 20.33 -2.02
C ILE A 63 -3.56 20.36 -1.66
N ARG A 64 -2.97 21.54 -1.53
CA ARG A 64 -1.58 21.70 -1.10
C ARG A 64 -1.33 21.10 0.28
N HIS A 65 -2.26 21.30 1.22
CA HIS A 65 -2.20 20.67 2.54
C HIS A 65 -2.25 19.12 2.47
N HIS A 66 -3.14 18.56 1.65
CA HIS A 66 -3.18 17.09 1.43
C HIS A 66 -1.89 16.57 0.78
N ILE A 67 -1.32 17.29 -0.17
CA ILE A 67 -0.02 16.97 -0.80
C ILE A 67 1.08 16.95 0.26
N ASP A 68 1.14 17.93 1.16
CA ASP A 68 2.16 17.98 2.22
C ASP A 68 2.03 16.80 3.18
N ILE A 69 0.82 16.42 3.59
CA ILE A 69 0.59 15.23 4.42
C ILE A 69 1.09 13.96 3.71
N LEU A 70 0.72 13.77 2.44
CA LEU A 70 1.14 12.62 1.64
C LEU A 70 2.66 12.58 1.45
N LYS A 71 3.30 13.73 1.30
CA LYS A 71 4.76 13.85 1.16
C LYS A 71 5.48 13.51 2.47
N ILE A 72 5.00 14.01 3.61
CA ILE A 72 5.55 13.70 4.94
C ILE A 72 5.43 12.21 5.26
N SER A 73 4.32 11.56 4.83
CA SER A 73 4.13 10.11 5.00
C SER A 73 4.92 9.25 4.02
N GLY A 74 5.65 9.86 3.06
CA GLY A 74 6.43 9.15 2.05
C GLY A 74 5.60 8.45 0.97
N LEU A 75 4.32 8.81 0.82
CA LEU A 75 3.43 8.23 -0.18
C LEU A 75 3.53 8.93 -1.55
N ILE A 76 3.96 10.19 -1.56
CA ILE A 76 4.26 10.95 -2.78
C ILE A 76 5.60 11.65 -2.64
N GLU A 77 6.18 12.01 -3.78
CA GLU A 77 7.47 12.67 -3.86
C GLU A 77 7.40 13.90 -4.77
N LEU A 78 8.29 14.86 -4.52
CA LEU A 78 8.57 15.94 -5.44
C LEU A 78 9.49 15.38 -6.54
N VAL A 79 8.95 15.12 -7.70
CA VAL A 79 9.65 14.42 -8.80
C VAL A 79 10.28 15.35 -9.82
N LYS A 80 9.82 16.62 -9.88
CA LYS A 80 10.32 17.61 -10.82
C LYS A 80 10.09 19.03 -10.31
N ILE A 81 11.07 19.89 -10.54
CA ILE A 81 10.97 21.34 -10.35
C ILE A 81 11.28 22.00 -11.67
N GLN A 82 10.44 22.92 -12.11
CA GLN A 82 10.68 23.75 -13.29
C GLN A 82 10.66 25.24 -12.89
N GLU A 83 11.58 25.98 -13.44
CA GLU A 83 11.61 27.42 -13.33
C GLU A 83 11.27 28.05 -14.70
N SER A 84 10.36 28.98 -14.70
CA SER A 84 10.02 29.75 -15.88
C SER A 84 9.75 31.21 -15.49
N ARG A 85 10.52 32.14 -16.02
CA ARG A 85 10.38 33.58 -15.75
C ARG A 85 10.34 33.93 -14.27
N GLY A 86 11.19 33.28 -13.45
CA GLY A 86 11.26 33.48 -12.00
C GLY A 86 10.17 32.78 -11.19
N ALA A 87 9.23 32.05 -11.83
CA ALA A 87 8.22 31.25 -11.15
C ALA A 87 8.66 29.80 -11.05
N ILE A 88 8.56 29.22 -9.86
CA ILE A 88 8.91 27.82 -9.58
C ILE A 88 7.64 26.96 -9.62
N THR A 89 7.63 25.97 -10.48
CA THR A 89 6.57 24.97 -10.61
C THR A 89 7.04 23.62 -10.09
N LYS A 90 6.28 23.01 -9.17
CA LYS A 90 6.58 21.75 -8.52
C LYS A 90 5.65 20.66 -9.04
N PHE A 91 6.24 19.51 -9.45
CA PHE A 91 5.51 18.33 -9.89
C PHE A 91 5.66 17.21 -8.87
N TYR A 92 4.57 16.54 -8.60
CA TYR A 92 4.48 15.44 -7.63
C TYR A 92 4.16 14.14 -8.37
N GLY A 93 4.69 13.04 -7.86
CA GLY A 93 4.45 11.69 -8.32
C GLY A 93 4.36 10.73 -7.15
N THR A 94 3.93 9.49 -7.39
CA THR A 94 3.88 8.44 -6.39
C THR A 94 4.60 7.19 -6.84
N SER A 95 5.30 6.53 -5.92
CA SER A 95 5.82 5.16 -6.05
C SER A 95 4.86 4.11 -5.43
N THR A 96 3.72 4.56 -4.90
CA THR A 96 2.73 3.71 -4.23
C THR A 96 1.50 3.52 -5.10
N LYS A 97 1.17 2.26 -5.42
CA LYS A 97 -0.09 1.88 -6.07
C LYS A 97 -1.11 1.49 -5.01
N LEU A 98 -2.20 2.21 -4.95
CA LEU A 98 -3.30 1.91 -4.03
C LEU A 98 -4.38 1.12 -4.77
N LEU A 99 -4.67 -0.09 -4.26
CA LEU A 99 -5.76 -0.95 -4.73
C LEU A 99 -6.84 -1.00 -3.63
N GLU A 100 -8.02 -0.50 -3.96
CA GLU A 100 -9.18 -0.47 -3.06
C GLU A 100 -10.33 -1.20 -3.74
N TYR A 101 -10.48 -2.48 -3.41
CA TYR A 101 -11.55 -3.35 -3.88
C TYR A 101 -12.09 -4.19 -2.74
N GLU A 102 -13.37 -4.49 -2.78
CA GLU A 102 -13.99 -5.45 -1.87
C GLU A 102 -13.69 -6.88 -2.34
N THR A 103 -13.42 -7.76 -1.39
CA THR A 103 -13.25 -9.19 -1.67
C THR A 103 -14.64 -9.80 -1.92
N PRO A 104 -14.87 -10.56 -3.01
CA PRO A 104 -16.12 -11.25 -3.23
C PRO A 104 -16.49 -12.17 -2.05
N GLU A 105 -17.78 -12.30 -1.75
CA GLU A 105 -18.25 -13.11 -0.61
C GLU A 105 -17.85 -14.60 -0.73
N ASP A 106 -17.79 -15.12 -1.97
CA ASP A 106 -17.41 -16.50 -2.27
C ASP A 106 -15.88 -16.72 -2.41
N PHE A 107 -15.06 -15.68 -2.15
CA PHE A 107 -13.62 -15.70 -2.40
C PHE A 107 -12.91 -16.90 -1.77
N ASP A 108 -13.16 -17.14 -0.49
CA ASP A 108 -12.47 -18.20 0.26
C ASP A 108 -12.82 -19.60 -0.28
N SER A 109 -14.09 -19.84 -0.62
CA SER A 109 -14.53 -21.11 -1.19
C SER A 109 -14.01 -21.31 -2.61
N LYS A 110 -14.09 -20.28 -3.45
CA LYS A 110 -13.68 -20.31 -4.85
C LYS A 110 -12.18 -20.49 -5.03
N TYR A 111 -11.37 -19.87 -4.18
CA TYR A 111 -9.91 -19.88 -4.30
C TYR A 111 -9.19 -20.75 -3.28
N ALA A 112 -9.88 -21.53 -2.44
CA ALA A 112 -9.30 -22.39 -1.41
C ALA A 112 -8.15 -23.28 -1.92
N THR A 113 -8.36 -23.99 -3.01
CA THR A 113 -7.36 -24.88 -3.60
C THR A 113 -6.16 -24.10 -4.14
N LEU A 114 -6.42 -22.95 -4.79
CA LEU A 114 -5.35 -22.10 -5.30
C LEU A 114 -4.53 -21.50 -4.17
N ILE A 115 -5.17 -21.04 -3.10
CA ILE A 115 -4.49 -20.53 -1.90
C ILE A 115 -3.60 -21.62 -1.30
N LYS A 116 -4.11 -22.87 -1.14
CA LYS A 116 -3.36 -23.99 -0.59
C LYS A 116 -2.12 -24.32 -1.43
N THR A 117 -2.27 -24.46 -2.75
CA THR A 117 -1.16 -24.77 -3.64
C THR A 117 -0.13 -23.64 -3.73
N THR A 118 -0.59 -22.40 -3.73
CA THR A 118 0.29 -21.22 -3.73
C THR A 118 1.03 -21.09 -2.40
N SER A 119 0.37 -21.36 -1.27
CA SER A 119 1.01 -21.37 0.05
C SER A 119 2.22 -22.33 0.10
N GLY A 120 2.09 -23.53 -0.47
CA GLY A 120 3.21 -24.47 -0.53
C GLY A 120 4.40 -23.96 -1.36
N LYS A 121 4.13 -23.23 -2.45
CA LYS A 121 5.20 -22.59 -3.25
C LYS A 121 5.86 -21.44 -2.50
N ILE A 122 5.05 -20.61 -1.82
CA ILE A 122 5.55 -19.48 -1.03
C ILE A 122 6.35 -19.98 0.18
N GLU A 123 5.99 -21.09 0.80
CA GLU A 123 6.75 -21.68 1.91
C GLU A 123 8.23 -21.93 1.53
N ASN A 124 8.47 -22.48 0.33
CA ASN A 124 9.83 -22.69 -0.16
C ASN A 124 10.56 -21.34 -0.41
N LEU A 125 9.86 -20.35 -0.96
CA LEU A 125 10.41 -19.01 -1.15
C LEU A 125 10.80 -18.37 0.18
N VAL A 126 9.94 -18.45 1.17
CA VAL A 126 10.15 -17.91 2.53
C VAL A 126 11.35 -18.59 3.20
N LYS A 127 11.49 -19.92 3.10
CA LYS A 127 12.65 -20.66 3.59
C LYS A 127 13.95 -20.16 2.94
N ASN A 128 13.95 -19.95 1.64
CA ASN A 128 15.12 -19.45 0.90
C ASN A 128 15.50 -18.02 1.32
N ILE A 129 14.52 -17.13 1.50
CA ILE A 129 14.76 -15.77 1.98
C ILE A 129 15.33 -15.80 3.40
N SER A 130 14.72 -16.57 4.30
CA SER A 130 15.16 -16.70 5.69
C SER A 130 16.59 -17.22 5.81
N GLN A 131 16.98 -18.17 4.99
CA GLN A 131 18.36 -18.70 4.96
C GLN A 131 19.37 -17.63 4.52
N LYS A 132 19.02 -16.81 3.52
CA LYS A 132 19.91 -15.77 2.98
C LYS A 132 20.03 -14.55 3.89
N THR A 133 18.97 -14.21 4.61
CA THR A 133 18.90 -13.00 5.43
C THR A 133 19.19 -13.25 6.91
N GLY A 134 19.26 -14.51 7.34
CA GLY A 134 19.38 -14.86 8.76
C GLY A 134 18.10 -14.60 9.58
N LEU A 135 17.00 -14.23 8.92
CA LEU A 135 15.71 -14.04 9.56
C LEU A 135 15.15 -15.38 10.03
N LYS A 136 15.11 -15.62 11.34
CA LYS A 136 14.55 -16.85 11.91
C LYS A 136 13.05 -16.70 12.12
N ILE A 137 12.26 -17.40 11.33
CA ILE A 137 10.82 -17.58 11.57
C ILE A 137 10.67 -18.80 12.45
N LYS A 138 10.54 -18.61 13.76
CA LYS A 138 10.34 -19.71 14.72
C LYS A 138 8.85 -19.84 15.05
N ASN A 139 8.41 -21.08 15.09
CA ASN A 139 7.00 -21.45 15.27
C ASN A 139 6.47 -21.42 16.72
N HIS A 140 7.14 -21.00 17.76
CA HIS A 140 6.60 -20.98 19.13
C HIS A 140 7.42 -20.11 20.08
N LYS A 141 7.20 -18.83 20.12
CA LYS A 141 7.18 -17.86 21.25
C LYS A 141 7.18 -16.45 20.66
N VAL A 142 6.16 -15.67 20.97
CA VAL A 142 6.04 -14.29 20.50
C VAL A 142 7.08 -13.45 21.22
N GLU A 143 8.23 -13.24 20.59
CA GLU A 143 9.18 -12.19 20.94
C GLU A 143 8.97 -11.02 19.99
N GLU A 144 9.22 -9.80 20.40
CA GLU A 144 9.13 -8.58 19.56
C GLU A 144 9.87 -8.71 18.22
N ASN A 145 10.95 -9.50 18.21
CA ASN A 145 11.73 -9.83 17.01
C ASN A 145 10.98 -10.70 15.98
N GLU A 146 10.00 -11.49 16.37
CA GLU A 146 9.28 -12.36 15.42
C GLU A 146 8.34 -11.56 14.53
N ASN A 147 7.59 -10.62 15.11
CA ASN A 147 6.73 -9.71 14.36
C ASN A 147 7.52 -8.83 13.41
N TYR A 148 8.71 -8.36 13.83
CA TYR A 148 9.59 -7.58 12.98
C TYR A 148 10.14 -8.42 11.81
N ASN A 149 10.52 -9.66 12.04
CA ASN A 149 10.97 -10.57 10.99
C ASN A 149 9.85 -10.89 9.99
N GLN A 150 8.62 -11.08 10.46
CA GLN A 150 7.45 -11.24 9.60
C GLN A 150 7.20 -9.97 8.76
N TYR A 151 7.30 -8.80 9.37
CA TYR A 151 7.17 -7.52 8.67
C TYR A 151 8.22 -7.38 7.56
N LEU A 152 9.50 -7.63 7.84
CA LEU A 152 10.55 -7.56 6.83
C LEU A 152 10.33 -8.54 5.68
N LEU A 153 9.89 -9.75 5.98
CA LEU A 153 9.57 -10.75 4.97
C LEU A 153 8.43 -10.26 4.07
N MET A 154 7.35 -9.73 4.66
CA MET A 154 6.22 -9.19 3.91
C MET A 154 6.63 -8.02 3.02
N GLU A 155 7.51 -7.13 3.50
CA GLU A 155 8.06 -6.03 2.70
C GLU A 155 8.89 -6.52 1.51
N ILE A 156 9.74 -7.53 1.72
CA ILE A 156 10.53 -8.14 0.63
C ILE A 156 9.60 -8.75 -0.43
N VAL A 157 8.63 -9.56 0.00
CA VAL A 157 7.68 -10.23 -0.90
C VAL A 157 6.80 -9.21 -1.62
N ASN A 158 6.30 -8.19 -0.93
CA ASN A 158 5.48 -7.14 -1.51
C ASN A 158 6.23 -6.39 -2.62
N ARG A 159 7.47 -5.97 -2.36
CA ARG A 159 8.30 -5.28 -3.37
C ARG A 159 8.65 -6.17 -4.55
N ALA A 160 8.97 -7.44 -4.30
CA ALA A 160 9.24 -8.40 -5.36
C ALA A 160 8.01 -8.65 -6.24
N LEU A 161 6.83 -8.84 -5.62
CA LEU A 161 5.55 -9.03 -6.30
C LEU A 161 5.16 -7.78 -7.10
N THR A 162 5.33 -6.59 -6.52
CA THR A 162 5.09 -5.30 -7.19
C THR A 162 5.95 -5.19 -8.45
N ASN A 163 7.24 -5.52 -8.37
CA ASN A 163 8.13 -5.51 -9.53
C ASN A 163 7.67 -6.47 -10.64
N VAL A 164 7.17 -7.63 -10.29
CA VAL A 164 6.64 -8.60 -11.28
C VAL A 164 5.38 -8.06 -11.93
N LEU A 165 4.41 -7.58 -11.14
CA LEU A 165 3.12 -7.11 -11.64
C LEU A 165 3.24 -5.81 -12.46
N GLU A 166 4.13 -4.89 -12.08
CA GLU A 166 4.31 -3.64 -12.80
C GLU A 166 5.14 -3.79 -14.08
N LYS A 167 6.07 -4.75 -14.17
CA LYS A 167 6.78 -5.08 -15.42
C LYS A 167 5.85 -5.68 -16.47
N SER A 168 4.83 -6.41 -16.07
CA SER A 168 3.85 -7.01 -16.98
C SER A 168 2.85 -5.99 -17.55
N SER A 169 2.90 -4.74 -17.06
CA SER A 169 1.98 -3.65 -17.44
C SER A 169 2.65 -2.57 -18.32
N SER A 170 3.89 -2.85 -18.82
CA SER A 170 4.69 -1.91 -19.64
C SER A 170 4.68 -2.31 -21.11
#